data_63d553263ecb916e025469b5aacb5656
#
_entry.id   63d553263ecb916e025469b5aacb5656
#
_cell.length_a   1.000
_cell.length_b   1.000
_cell.length_c   1.000
_cell.angle_alpha   90.00
_cell.angle_beta   90.00
_cell.angle_gamma   90.00
#
_symmetry.space_group_name_H-M   'P 1'
#
loop_
_entity.id
_entity.type
_entity.pdbx_description
1 polymer ?
#
loop_
_entity_poly.entity_id
_entity_poly.type
_entity_poly.pdbx_seq_one_letter_code
_entity_poly.pdbx_strand_id
1 'polypeptide(L)'
;MKSKKILIVGAGFSGAVIGRQLAEQGHQVHIIDQRDHIGGNSYDARDAETNVMVHVYGPHIFHTDNETVWNYVNEHAEMMPYVNRVKATVNGQVFSLPINLHTINQFFSKTCSPDEARALIAEKGDSTIADPQTFEEQALRFIGKELYEAFFKGYTIKQWGMQPSELPASILKRLPVRFNYDDNYFNHKFQGMPKCGYTQMIKSILNHENIKVDLQREFIVEERTHYDHVFYSGPLDAFFGYQYGRLGYRTLDFKKFTYQG
;
A
#
# COMPACT_ATOMS: atom_id res chain seq x y z
N MET A 1 18.10 15.79 27.91
CA MET A 1 18.60 16.42 26.65
C MET A 1 17.98 17.81 26.53
N LYS A 2 18.65 18.77 25.83
CA LYS A 2 18.02 20.08 25.56
C LYS A 2 16.85 19.90 24.59
N SER A 3 15.69 20.49 24.88
CA SER A 3 14.54 20.48 23.98
C SER A 3 14.91 21.13 22.65
N LYS A 4 14.48 20.53 21.55
CA LYS A 4 14.69 21.02 20.18
C LYS A 4 13.35 21.39 19.56
N LYS A 5 13.38 22.33 18.62
CA LYS A 5 12.25 22.70 17.78
C LYS A 5 12.32 21.95 16.45
N ILE A 6 11.40 21.02 16.22
CA ILE A 6 11.40 20.11 15.07
C ILE A 6 10.26 20.47 14.13
N LEU A 7 10.53 20.55 12.84
CA LEU A 7 9.51 20.63 11.80
C LEU A 7 9.33 19.25 11.15
N ILE A 8 8.08 18.86 10.95
CA ILE A 8 7.73 17.66 10.16
C ILE A 8 6.80 18.09 9.05
N VAL A 9 7.18 17.80 7.81
CA VAL A 9 6.39 18.06 6.62
C VAL A 9 5.68 16.78 6.22
N GLY A 10 4.36 16.79 6.35
CA GLY A 10 3.45 15.67 6.11
C GLY A 10 2.82 15.12 7.39
N ALA A 11 1.48 15.18 7.48
CA ALA A 11 0.66 14.71 8.59
C ALA A 11 0.09 13.29 8.35
N GLY A 12 0.79 12.46 7.54
CA GLY A 12 0.51 11.04 7.37
C GLY A 12 1.11 10.20 8.52
N PHE A 13 1.06 8.86 8.40
CA PHE A 13 1.61 7.95 9.42
C PHE A 13 3.06 8.24 9.79
N SER A 14 3.93 8.42 8.80
CA SER A 14 5.36 8.67 9.05
C SER A 14 5.57 9.92 9.91
N GLY A 15 4.92 11.04 9.53
CA GLY A 15 5.05 12.28 10.28
C GLY A 15 4.43 12.20 11.66
N ALA A 16 3.28 11.53 11.79
CA ALA A 16 2.60 11.36 13.08
C ALA A 16 3.43 10.54 14.07
N VAL A 17 3.98 9.39 13.64
CA VAL A 17 4.78 8.51 14.50
C VAL A 17 6.10 9.16 14.90
N ILE A 18 6.83 9.77 13.94
CA ILE A 18 8.07 10.50 14.23
C ILE A 18 7.77 11.64 15.19
N GLY A 19 6.71 12.40 14.95
CA GLY A 19 6.30 13.52 15.78
C GLY A 19 5.97 13.09 17.21
N ARG A 20 5.22 12.01 17.37
CA ARG A 20 4.88 11.45 18.67
C ARG A 20 6.12 11.04 19.47
N GLN A 21 7.01 10.27 18.88
CA GLN A 21 8.22 9.80 19.55
C GLN A 21 9.16 10.95 19.96
N LEU A 22 9.27 11.98 19.14
CA LEU A 22 10.08 13.16 19.47
C LEU A 22 9.44 14.03 20.54
N ALA A 23 8.13 14.16 20.51
CA ALA A 23 7.37 14.90 21.53
C ALA A 23 7.46 14.23 22.92
N GLU A 24 7.39 12.90 22.97
CA GLU A 24 7.61 12.12 24.21
C GLU A 24 9.03 12.25 24.77
N GLN A 25 10.01 12.56 23.92
CA GLN A 25 11.37 12.89 24.34
C GLN A 25 11.55 14.35 24.80
N GLY A 26 10.46 15.13 24.84
CA GLY A 26 10.44 16.52 25.29
C GLY A 26 10.80 17.55 24.23
N HIS A 27 10.77 17.18 22.95
CA HIS A 27 10.99 18.12 21.85
C HIS A 27 9.68 18.83 21.48
N GLN A 28 9.78 20.08 21.00
CA GLN A 28 8.65 20.82 20.45
C GLN A 28 8.51 20.48 18.96
N VAL A 29 7.40 19.86 18.60
CA VAL A 29 7.17 19.34 17.25
C VAL A 29 6.09 20.16 16.57
N HIS A 30 6.41 20.67 15.39
CA HIS A 30 5.47 21.34 14.50
C HIS A 30 5.30 20.48 13.26
N ILE A 31 4.08 20.02 13.00
CA ILE A 31 3.73 19.22 11.81
C ILE A 31 2.90 20.09 10.88
N ILE A 32 3.27 20.12 9.61
CA ILE A 32 2.53 20.85 8.57
C ILE A 32 2.12 19.89 7.45
N ASP A 33 0.96 20.12 6.85
CA ASP A 33 0.52 19.41 5.65
C ASP A 33 -0.20 20.36 4.71
N GLN A 34 0.04 20.24 3.40
CA GLN A 34 -0.64 21.05 2.38
C GLN A 34 -2.12 20.69 2.22
N ARG A 35 -2.54 19.49 2.64
CA ARG A 35 -3.94 19.04 2.62
C ARG A 35 -4.72 19.68 3.76
N ASP A 36 -6.03 19.64 3.64
CA ASP A 36 -6.99 20.09 4.66
C ASP A 36 -7.28 19.04 5.74
N HIS A 37 -6.60 17.88 5.67
CA HIS A 37 -6.79 16.75 6.58
C HIS A 37 -5.47 16.10 6.96
N ILE A 38 -5.45 15.44 8.13
CA ILE A 38 -4.40 14.52 8.56
C ILE A 38 -4.58 13.14 7.90
N GLY A 39 -3.61 12.25 8.06
CA GLY A 39 -3.73 10.86 7.58
C GLY A 39 -3.04 10.58 6.25
N GLY A 40 -2.68 11.61 5.50
CA GLY A 40 -2.03 11.42 4.20
C GLY A 40 -2.91 10.57 3.27
N ASN A 41 -2.32 9.56 2.63
CA ASN A 41 -3.07 8.64 1.77
C ASN A 41 -3.93 7.62 2.56
N SER A 42 -3.75 7.50 3.87
CA SER A 42 -4.59 6.66 4.73
C SER A 42 -5.83 7.39 5.25
N TYR A 43 -6.08 8.62 4.78
CA TYR A 43 -7.25 9.39 5.17
C TYR A 43 -8.52 8.64 4.85
N ASP A 44 -9.37 8.53 5.85
CA ASP A 44 -10.73 8.01 5.75
C ASP A 44 -11.72 8.99 6.38
N ALA A 45 -12.95 8.95 5.88
CA ALA A 45 -14.04 9.77 6.38
C ALA A 45 -15.36 9.01 6.25
N ARG A 46 -16.33 9.37 7.09
CA ARG A 46 -17.68 8.85 6.92
C ARG A 46 -18.39 9.60 5.82
N ASP A 47 -18.99 8.84 4.92
CA ASP A 47 -19.86 9.40 3.89
C ASP A 47 -21.05 10.11 4.53
N ALA A 48 -21.35 11.32 4.09
CA ALA A 48 -22.35 12.16 4.74
C ALA A 48 -23.79 11.65 4.62
N GLU A 49 -24.10 10.87 3.56
CA GLU A 49 -25.43 10.36 3.32
C GLU A 49 -25.65 9.00 3.95
N THR A 50 -24.67 8.11 3.82
CA THR A 50 -24.78 6.70 4.22
C THR A 50 -24.16 6.39 5.56
N ASN A 51 -23.34 7.30 6.11
CA ASN A 51 -22.50 7.11 7.31
C ASN A 51 -21.52 5.93 7.20
N VAL A 52 -21.29 5.41 6.00
CA VAL A 52 -20.28 4.38 5.75
C VAL A 52 -18.89 4.97 5.82
N MET A 53 -17.94 4.27 6.46
CA MET A 53 -16.53 4.66 6.47
C MET A 53 -15.94 4.43 5.08
N VAL A 54 -15.37 5.47 4.47
CA VAL A 54 -14.80 5.44 3.14
C VAL A 54 -13.32 5.77 3.21
N HIS A 55 -12.48 4.91 2.65
CA HIS A 55 -11.06 5.18 2.42
C HIS A 55 -10.93 6.04 1.16
N VAL A 56 -10.62 7.33 1.33
CA VAL A 56 -10.71 8.33 0.25
C VAL A 56 -9.69 8.08 -0.86
N TYR A 57 -8.50 7.59 -0.51
CA TYR A 57 -7.39 7.34 -1.45
C TYR A 57 -7.16 5.85 -1.72
N GLY A 58 -8.22 5.06 -1.69
CA GLY A 58 -8.17 3.61 -1.88
C GLY A 58 -8.07 2.82 -0.57
N PRO A 59 -8.37 1.52 -0.62
CA PRO A 59 -8.43 0.70 0.58
C PRO A 59 -7.04 0.49 1.18
N HIS A 60 -6.93 0.71 2.49
CA HIS A 60 -5.75 0.42 3.28
C HIS A 60 -6.08 -0.65 4.30
N ILE A 61 -5.29 -1.71 4.34
CA ILE A 61 -5.43 -2.81 5.29
C ILE A 61 -4.11 -2.92 6.04
N PHE A 62 -4.16 -2.79 7.36
CA PHE A 62 -2.96 -2.89 8.17
C PHE A 62 -2.53 -4.35 8.33
N HIS A 63 -1.26 -4.62 8.06
CA HIS A 63 -0.69 -5.95 8.22
C HIS A 63 0.80 -5.86 8.57
N THR A 64 1.26 -6.72 9.48
CA THR A 64 2.66 -6.76 9.91
C THR A 64 2.99 -8.10 10.59
N ASP A 65 4.27 -8.50 10.56
CA ASP A 65 4.80 -9.56 11.42
C ASP A 65 5.52 -8.98 12.64
N ASN A 66 5.71 -7.66 12.67
CA ASN A 66 6.40 -6.98 13.75
C ASN A 66 5.46 -6.72 14.93
N GLU A 67 5.69 -7.41 16.04
CA GLU A 67 4.88 -7.32 17.24
C GLU A 67 4.96 -5.94 17.91
N THR A 68 6.11 -5.28 17.86
CA THR A 68 6.25 -3.91 18.39
C THR A 68 5.36 -2.93 17.64
N VAL A 69 5.32 -3.05 16.31
CA VAL A 69 4.46 -2.20 15.47
C VAL A 69 2.98 -2.52 15.72
N TRP A 70 2.63 -3.80 15.85
CA TRP A 70 1.26 -4.21 16.18
C TRP A 70 0.79 -3.68 17.54
N ASN A 71 1.63 -3.79 18.56
CA ASN A 71 1.32 -3.27 19.90
C ASN A 71 1.16 -1.75 19.86
N TYR A 72 2.06 -1.04 19.17
CA TYR A 72 1.99 0.41 19.03
C TYR A 72 0.67 0.88 18.41
N VAL A 73 0.21 0.27 17.31
CA VAL A 73 -1.06 0.70 16.70
C VAL A 73 -2.27 0.39 17.59
N ASN A 74 -2.20 -0.70 18.39
CA ASN A 74 -3.25 -1.05 19.35
C ASN A 74 -3.31 -0.10 20.56
N GLU A 75 -2.23 0.62 20.89
CA GLU A 75 -2.25 1.70 21.90
C GLU A 75 -3.07 2.92 21.42
N HIS A 76 -3.18 3.11 20.10
CA HIS A 76 -3.82 4.28 19.50
C HIS A 76 -5.19 4.02 18.88
N ALA A 77 -5.54 2.75 18.63
CA ALA A 77 -6.85 2.36 18.11
C ALA A 77 -7.16 0.89 18.43
N GLU A 78 -8.43 0.59 18.67
CA GLU A 78 -8.93 -0.80 18.71
C GLU A 78 -8.83 -1.39 17.29
N MET A 79 -7.96 -2.39 17.10
CA MET A 79 -7.80 -3.07 15.82
C MET A 79 -8.78 -4.23 15.71
N MET A 80 -9.67 -4.18 14.72
CA MET A 80 -10.56 -5.29 14.36
C MET A 80 -9.80 -6.28 13.48
N PRO A 81 -9.88 -7.59 13.75
CA PRO A 81 -9.33 -8.60 12.86
C PRO A 81 -9.95 -8.48 11.47
N TYR A 82 -9.12 -8.40 10.46
CA TYR A 82 -9.57 -8.38 9.07
C TYR A 82 -8.58 -9.11 8.17
N VAL A 83 -9.07 -10.11 7.46
CA VAL A 83 -8.28 -10.86 6.47
C VAL A 83 -8.74 -10.48 5.08
N ASN A 84 -7.83 -9.90 4.29
CA ASN A 84 -8.13 -9.50 2.92
C ASN A 84 -8.14 -10.71 1.98
N ARG A 85 -9.26 -10.91 1.29
CA ARG A 85 -9.41 -11.95 0.25
C ARG A 85 -9.79 -11.29 -1.06
N VAL A 86 -8.83 -11.31 -1.99
CA VAL A 86 -8.99 -10.69 -3.31
C VAL A 86 -9.63 -11.68 -4.28
N LYS A 87 -10.55 -11.17 -5.10
CA LYS A 87 -11.16 -11.92 -6.20
C LYS A 87 -10.89 -11.22 -7.52
N ALA A 88 -10.71 -12.01 -8.58
CA ALA A 88 -10.58 -11.50 -9.94
C ALA A 88 -11.68 -12.10 -10.81
N THR A 89 -12.27 -11.27 -11.68
CA THR A 89 -13.23 -11.74 -12.69
C THR A 89 -12.52 -11.84 -14.02
N VAL A 90 -12.53 -13.04 -14.59
CA VAL A 90 -11.95 -13.34 -15.91
C VAL A 90 -13.00 -14.12 -16.73
N ASN A 91 -13.35 -13.62 -17.90
CA ASN A 91 -14.35 -14.26 -18.80
C ASN A 91 -15.65 -14.64 -18.09
N GLY A 92 -16.16 -13.76 -17.22
CA GLY A 92 -17.40 -13.98 -16.47
C GLY A 92 -17.29 -14.94 -15.28
N GLN A 93 -16.14 -15.51 -15.00
CA GLN A 93 -15.88 -16.37 -13.84
C GLN A 93 -15.10 -15.63 -12.77
N VAL A 94 -15.37 -15.95 -11.50
CA VAL A 94 -14.72 -15.34 -10.35
C VAL A 94 -13.66 -16.30 -9.79
N PHE A 95 -12.43 -15.83 -9.69
CA PHE A 95 -11.29 -16.59 -9.20
C PHE A 95 -10.74 -15.99 -7.90
N SER A 96 -10.16 -16.83 -7.07
CA SER A 96 -9.47 -16.43 -5.84
C SER A 96 -8.04 -15.96 -6.14
N LEU A 97 -7.60 -14.87 -5.49
CA LEU A 97 -6.22 -14.38 -5.56
C LEU A 97 -5.63 -14.21 -4.15
N PRO A 98 -4.29 -14.38 -3.98
CA PRO A 98 -3.28 -14.76 -4.99
C PRO A 98 -3.61 -16.09 -5.66
N ILE A 99 -3.01 -16.35 -6.84
CA ILE A 99 -3.18 -17.64 -7.53
C ILE A 99 -2.84 -18.77 -6.54
N ASN A 100 -3.80 -19.62 -6.28
CA ASN A 100 -3.70 -20.72 -5.32
C ASN A 100 -4.27 -22.01 -5.93
N LEU A 101 -4.33 -23.10 -5.17
CA LEU A 101 -4.76 -24.39 -5.69
C LEU A 101 -6.22 -24.36 -6.18
N HIS A 102 -7.11 -23.55 -5.57
CA HIS A 102 -8.46 -23.32 -6.10
C HIS A 102 -8.41 -22.66 -7.47
N THR A 103 -7.62 -21.58 -7.59
CA THR A 103 -7.47 -20.83 -8.84
C THR A 103 -6.95 -21.72 -9.96
N ILE A 104 -5.90 -22.51 -9.69
CA ILE A 104 -5.29 -23.43 -10.66
C ILE A 104 -6.30 -24.47 -11.11
N ASN A 105 -6.94 -25.16 -10.16
CA ASN A 105 -7.90 -26.22 -10.46
C ASN A 105 -9.12 -25.68 -11.24
N GLN A 106 -9.68 -24.55 -10.82
CA GLN A 106 -10.81 -23.92 -11.48
C GLN A 106 -10.44 -23.46 -12.90
N PHE A 107 -9.31 -22.77 -13.04
CA PHE A 107 -8.89 -22.18 -14.33
C PHE A 107 -8.61 -23.24 -15.38
N PHE A 108 -7.92 -24.32 -15.01
CA PHE A 108 -7.58 -25.40 -15.91
C PHE A 108 -8.63 -26.54 -15.95
N SER A 109 -9.75 -26.40 -15.22
CA SER A 109 -10.78 -27.43 -15.10
C SER A 109 -10.20 -28.79 -14.68
N LYS A 110 -9.32 -28.77 -13.66
CA LYS A 110 -8.62 -29.94 -13.13
C LYS A 110 -8.87 -30.12 -11.63
N THR A 111 -8.47 -31.28 -11.10
CA THR A 111 -8.47 -31.58 -9.65
C THR A 111 -7.07 -32.05 -9.28
N CYS A 112 -6.13 -31.11 -9.31
CA CYS A 112 -4.72 -31.40 -8.99
C CYS A 112 -4.49 -31.40 -7.49
N SER A 113 -3.68 -32.34 -7.03
CA SER A 113 -2.96 -32.24 -5.76
C SER A 113 -1.93 -31.08 -5.81
N PRO A 114 -1.34 -30.68 -4.67
CA PRO A 114 -0.28 -29.65 -4.66
C PRO A 114 0.89 -29.96 -5.61
N ASP A 115 1.33 -31.21 -5.67
CA ASP A 115 2.48 -31.60 -6.50
C ASP A 115 2.12 -31.68 -8.00
N GLU A 116 0.92 -32.16 -8.33
CA GLU A 116 0.41 -32.12 -9.71
C GLU A 116 0.22 -30.66 -10.19
N ALA A 117 -0.24 -29.77 -9.32
CA ALA A 117 -0.35 -28.35 -9.66
C ALA A 117 1.02 -27.70 -9.88
N ARG A 118 2.04 -28.06 -9.08
CA ARG A 118 3.43 -27.60 -9.34
C ARG A 118 3.94 -28.10 -10.70
N ALA A 119 3.74 -29.36 -11.00
CA ALA A 119 4.15 -29.92 -12.29
C ALA A 119 3.43 -29.27 -13.45
N LEU A 120 2.11 -29.04 -13.34
CA LEU A 120 1.31 -28.36 -14.35
C LEU A 120 1.80 -26.91 -14.58
N ILE A 121 2.04 -26.14 -13.54
CA ILE A 121 2.53 -24.75 -13.68
C ILE A 121 3.94 -24.74 -14.28
N ALA A 122 4.82 -25.67 -13.91
CA ALA A 122 6.15 -25.81 -14.49
C ALA A 122 6.09 -26.18 -15.97
N GLU A 123 5.16 -27.05 -16.39
CA GLU A 123 4.92 -27.40 -17.80
C GLU A 123 4.42 -26.21 -18.60
N LYS A 124 3.56 -25.35 -18.03
CA LYS A 124 3.00 -24.17 -18.68
C LYS A 124 4.00 -23.03 -18.79
N GLY A 125 4.97 -22.97 -17.90
CA GLY A 125 6.03 -21.97 -17.91
C GLY A 125 6.96 -22.10 -19.13
N ASP A 126 7.40 -20.96 -19.67
CA ASP A 126 8.31 -20.92 -20.79
C ASP A 126 9.78 -21.10 -20.34
N SER A 127 10.26 -22.34 -20.41
CA SER A 127 11.63 -22.68 -20.04
C SER A 127 12.70 -22.18 -21.04
N THR A 128 12.31 -21.69 -22.21
CA THR A 128 13.24 -21.10 -23.18
C THR A 128 13.74 -19.73 -22.75
N ILE A 129 13.02 -19.05 -21.88
CA ILE A 129 13.40 -17.76 -21.29
C ILE A 129 14.37 -18.02 -20.14
N ALA A 130 15.67 -18.03 -20.41
CA ALA A 130 16.69 -18.32 -19.41
C ALA A 130 16.91 -17.16 -18.41
N ASP A 131 16.92 -15.92 -18.90
CA ASP A 131 17.19 -14.69 -18.13
C ASP A 131 16.17 -13.61 -18.47
N PRO A 132 15.01 -13.58 -17.82
CA PRO A 132 13.94 -12.62 -18.12
C PRO A 132 14.37 -11.19 -17.77
N GLN A 133 14.26 -10.28 -18.72
CA GLN A 133 14.59 -8.87 -18.59
C GLN A 133 13.34 -8.03 -18.31
N THR A 134 12.16 -8.49 -18.76
CA THR A 134 10.90 -7.77 -18.64
C THR A 134 9.92 -8.47 -17.70
N PHE A 135 8.92 -7.70 -17.21
CA PHE A 135 7.81 -8.26 -16.45
C PHE A 135 7.09 -9.37 -17.19
N GLU A 136 6.86 -9.19 -18.51
CA GLU A 136 6.19 -10.17 -19.35
C GLU A 136 6.98 -11.48 -19.42
N GLU A 137 8.27 -11.41 -19.74
CA GLU A 137 9.15 -12.58 -19.78
C GLU A 137 9.21 -13.31 -18.45
N GLN A 138 9.29 -12.58 -17.35
CA GLN A 138 9.27 -13.15 -16.01
C GLN A 138 7.95 -13.89 -15.72
N ALA A 139 6.82 -13.32 -16.10
CA ALA A 139 5.52 -13.95 -15.95
C ALA A 139 5.39 -15.20 -16.83
N LEU A 140 5.74 -15.10 -18.10
CA LEU A 140 5.70 -16.24 -19.03
C LEU A 140 6.57 -17.39 -18.54
N ARG A 141 7.77 -17.11 -18.05
CA ARG A 141 8.66 -18.11 -17.49
C ARG A 141 8.06 -18.86 -16.30
N PHE A 142 7.40 -18.12 -15.37
CA PHE A 142 6.97 -18.71 -14.10
C PHE A 142 5.60 -19.37 -14.15
N ILE A 143 4.64 -18.81 -14.89
CA ILE A 143 3.23 -19.26 -14.84
C ILE A 143 2.65 -19.57 -16.22
N GLY A 144 3.40 -19.30 -17.26
CA GLY A 144 2.95 -19.51 -18.63
C GLY A 144 1.95 -18.45 -19.12
N LYS A 145 1.67 -18.52 -20.41
CA LYS A 145 0.91 -17.52 -21.15
C LYS A 145 -0.53 -17.38 -20.63
N GLU A 146 -1.20 -18.50 -20.38
CA GLU A 146 -2.64 -18.51 -20.06
C GLU A 146 -2.93 -17.77 -18.75
N LEU A 147 -2.18 -18.05 -17.69
CA LEU A 147 -2.34 -17.37 -16.39
C LEU A 147 -1.84 -15.92 -16.44
N TYR A 148 -0.78 -15.65 -17.18
CA TYR A 148 -0.28 -14.30 -17.39
C TYR A 148 -1.34 -13.41 -18.06
N GLU A 149 -1.91 -13.85 -19.17
CA GLU A 149 -2.95 -13.08 -19.89
C GLU A 149 -4.22 -12.90 -19.05
N ALA A 150 -4.61 -13.93 -18.28
CA ALA A 150 -5.82 -13.90 -17.48
C ALA A 150 -5.73 -12.97 -16.27
N PHE A 151 -4.62 -12.98 -15.53
CA PHE A 151 -4.57 -12.37 -14.20
C PHE A 151 -3.56 -11.22 -14.07
N PHE A 152 -2.59 -11.09 -14.96
CA PHE A 152 -1.50 -10.11 -14.79
C PHE A 152 -1.49 -9.03 -15.87
N LYS A 153 -1.56 -9.41 -17.14
CA LYS A 153 -1.38 -8.47 -18.25
C LYS A 153 -2.28 -7.26 -18.18
N GLY A 154 -3.59 -7.47 -18.11
CA GLY A 154 -4.58 -6.38 -18.08
C GLY A 154 -4.46 -5.50 -16.83
N TYR A 155 -4.26 -6.12 -15.68
CA TYR A 155 -4.03 -5.39 -14.42
C TYR A 155 -2.76 -4.54 -14.47
N THR A 156 -1.66 -5.12 -14.97
CA THR A 156 -0.37 -4.41 -15.08
C THR A 156 -0.46 -3.22 -16.02
N ILE A 157 -1.09 -3.37 -17.18
CA ILE A 157 -1.30 -2.26 -18.12
C ILE A 157 -2.11 -1.13 -17.46
N LYS A 158 -3.21 -1.48 -16.77
CA LYS A 158 -4.03 -0.50 -16.07
C LYS A 158 -3.26 0.22 -14.95
N GLN A 159 -2.48 -0.51 -14.17
CA GLN A 159 -1.75 0.03 -13.03
C GLN A 159 -0.56 0.90 -13.43
N TRP A 160 0.15 0.51 -14.47
CA TRP A 160 1.39 1.17 -14.89
C TRP A 160 1.21 2.12 -16.07
N GLY A 161 0.11 2.00 -16.84
CA GLY A 161 -0.08 2.76 -18.08
C GLY A 161 0.97 2.43 -19.14
N MET A 162 1.63 1.27 -19.03
CA MET A 162 2.71 0.77 -19.91
C MET A 162 2.48 -0.70 -20.20
N GLN A 163 3.07 -1.19 -21.30
CA GLN A 163 3.05 -2.62 -21.61
C GLN A 163 3.95 -3.39 -20.63
N PRO A 164 3.59 -4.61 -20.22
CA PRO A 164 4.44 -5.43 -19.36
C PRO A 164 5.82 -5.75 -19.95
N SER A 165 5.94 -5.75 -21.27
CA SER A 165 7.21 -5.89 -22.00
C SER A 165 8.15 -4.67 -21.88
N GLU A 166 7.63 -3.53 -21.43
CA GLU A 166 8.41 -2.30 -21.18
C GLU A 166 8.81 -2.14 -19.71
N LEU A 167 8.26 -2.97 -18.82
CA LEU A 167 8.54 -2.95 -17.40
C LEU A 167 9.65 -3.93 -17.03
N PRO A 168 10.57 -3.57 -16.09
CA PRO A 168 11.65 -4.47 -15.72
C PRO A 168 11.13 -5.71 -14.99
N ALA A 169 11.79 -6.86 -15.20
CA ALA A 169 11.46 -8.13 -14.53
C ALA A 169 11.45 -8.03 -13.00
N SER A 170 12.23 -7.08 -12.43
CA SER A 170 12.34 -6.85 -11.00
C SER A 170 11.02 -6.47 -10.33
N ILE A 171 10.03 -5.96 -11.06
CA ILE A 171 8.69 -5.67 -10.53
C ILE A 171 7.95 -6.96 -10.16
N LEU A 172 8.24 -8.07 -10.85
CA LEU A 172 7.60 -9.36 -10.64
C LEU A 172 8.54 -10.36 -9.92
N LYS A 173 9.36 -9.90 -9.00
CA LYS A 173 10.33 -10.75 -8.28
C LYS A 173 9.71 -11.95 -7.56
N ARG A 174 8.46 -11.86 -7.16
CA ARG A 174 7.73 -12.92 -6.43
C ARG A 174 6.32 -13.01 -6.96
N LEU A 175 6.09 -13.96 -7.84
CA LEU A 175 4.73 -14.37 -8.15
C LEU A 175 4.17 -15.10 -6.93
N PRO A 176 3.09 -14.60 -6.33
CA PRO A 176 2.44 -15.29 -5.23
C PRO A 176 1.56 -16.42 -5.80
N VAL A 177 2.21 -17.49 -6.27
CA VAL A 177 1.53 -18.74 -6.60
C VAL A 177 1.64 -19.66 -5.41
N ARG A 178 0.52 -20.09 -4.88
CA ARG A 178 0.41 -21.00 -3.74
C ARG A 178 -0.13 -22.34 -4.19
N PHE A 179 0.56 -23.41 -3.80
CA PHE A 179 0.12 -24.78 -4.09
C PHE A 179 -0.65 -25.37 -2.89
N ASN A 180 -1.46 -24.55 -2.25
CA ASN A 180 -2.41 -24.89 -1.20
C ASN A 180 -3.68 -24.06 -1.38
N TYR A 181 -4.66 -24.21 -0.49
CA TYR A 181 -5.95 -23.51 -0.55
C TYR A 181 -5.99 -22.19 0.20
N ASP A 182 -4.84 -21.65 0.65
CA ASP A 182 -4.77 -20.39 1.34
C ASP A 182 -5.01 -19.22 0.35
N ASP A 183 -6.12 -18.52 0.51
CA ASP A 183 -6.51 -17.34 -0.29
C ASP A 183 -6.36 -16.02 0.47
N ASN A 184 -5.70 -16.02 1.63
CA ASN A 184 -5.37 -14.79 2.34
C ASN A 184 -4.39 -13.96 1.49
N TYR A 185 -4.72 -12.69 1.24
CA TYR A 185 -3.87 -11.85 0.40
C TYR A 185 -2.49 -11.61 1.03
N PHE A 186 -2.46 -11.35 2.34
CA PHE A 186 -1.23 -11.18 3.10
C PHE A 186 -0.88 -12.44 3.90
N ASN A 187 0.42 -12.69 4.10
CA ASN A 187 0.92 -13.81 4.90
C ASN A 187 1.32 -13.39 6.33
N HIS A 188 1.14 -12.10 6.67
CA HIS A 188 1.56 -11.56 7.95
C HIS A 188 0.69 -12.08 9.11
N LYS A 189 1.33 -12.26 10.27
CA LYS A 189 0.70 -12.77 11.50
C LYS A 189 -0.43 -11.85 11.98
N PHE A 190 -0.19 -10.55 11.94
CA PHE A 190 -1.14 -9.53 12.39
C PHE A 190 -1.77 -8.84 11.19
N GLN A 191 -3.09 -8.86 11.14
CA GLN A 191 -3.87 -8.22 10.09
C GLN A 191 -5.13 -7.62 10.70
N GLY A 192 -5.47 -6.40 10.33
CA GLY A 192 -6.64 -5.76 10.88
C GLY A 192 -6.91 -4.38 10.30
N MET A 193 -8.00 -3.79 10.77
CA MET A 193 -8.38 -2.42 10.45
C MET A 193 -8.79 -1.70 11.73
N PRO A 194 -8.44 -0.41 11.87
CA PRO A 194 -8.86 0.36 13.04
C PRO A 194 -10.38 0.55 13.02
N LYS A 195 -11.05 0.19 14.11
CA LYS A 195 -12.52 0.24 14.26
C LYS A 195 -13.10 1.62 14.01
N CYS A 196 -12.38 2.67 14.42
CA CYS A 196 -12.79 4.05 14.24
C CYS A 196 -12.19 4.73 13.01
N GLY A 197 -11.48 3.98 12.17
CA GLY A 197 -10.78 4.48 10.99
C GLY A 197 -9.34 4.94 11.26
N TYR A 198 -8.57 5.03 10.20
CA TYR A 198 -7.15 5.43 10.22
C TYR A 198 -6.95 6.88 10.62
N THR A 199 -7.82 7.76 10.17
CA THR A 199 -7.78 9.20 10.53
C THR A 199 -7.88 9.38 12.03
N GLN A 200 -8.77 8.64 12.69
CA GLN A 200 -8.93 8.72 14.15
C GLN A 200 -7.74 8.10 14.88
N MET A 201 -7.13 7.03 14.36
CA MET A 201 -5.89 6.46 14.90
C MET A 201 -4.76 7.49 14.82
N ILE A 202 -4.56 8.13 13.67
CA ILE A 202 -3.53 9.15 13.48
C ILE A 202 -3.79 10.36 14.39
N LYS A 203 -5.04 10.75 14.55
CA LYS A 203 -5.42 11.80 15.53
C LYS A 203 -5.03 11.45 16.96
N SER A 204 -5.19 10.19 17.35
CA SER A 204 -4.72 9.68 18.65
C SER A 204 -3.20 9.76 18.79
N ILE A 205 -2.45 9.36 17.76
CA ILE A 205 -0.98 9.46 17.73
C ILE A 205 -0.53 10.92 17.90
N LEU A 206 -1.19 11.84 17.20
CA LEU A 206 -0.87 13.27 17.21
C LEU A 206 -1.31 14.00 18.49
N ASN A 207 -2.11 13.37 19.33
CA ASN A 207 -2.63 13.99 20.56
C ASN A 207 -1.55 14.02 21.66
N HIS A 208 -0.71 15.05 21.61
CA HIS A 208 0.35 15.29 22.61
C HIS A 208 0.58 16.79 22.76
N GLU A 209 0.83 17.27 23.99
CA GLU A 209 0.99 18.69 24.31
C GLU A 209 2.13 19.39 23.56
N ASN A 210 3.19 18.65 23.23
CA ASN A 210 4.34 19.15 22.47
C ASN A 210 4.18 19.04 20.95
N ILE A 211 3.01 18.64 20.45
CA ILE A 211 2.72 18.56 19.01
C ILE A 211 1.73 19.66 18.60
N LYS A 212 2.13 20.47 17.62
CA LYS A 212 1.26 21.38 16.91
C LYS A 212 1.10 20.91 15.47
N VAL A 213 -0.13 20.90 14.94
CA VAL A 213 -0.43 20.55 13.54
C VAL A 213 -1.08 21.73 12.85
N ASP A 214 -0.50 22.18 11.73
CA ASP A 214 -1.07 23.18 10.84
C ASP A 214 -1.34 22.55 9.48
N LEU A 215 -2.62 22.46 9.10
CA LEU A 215 -3.09 21.96 7.80
C LEU A 215 -3.21 23.13 6.80
N GLN A 216 -3.40 22.78 5.52
CA GLN A 216 -3.47 23.73 4.41
C GLN A 216 -2.24 24.65 4.36
N ARG A 217 -1.09 24.09 4.73
CA ARG A 217 0.18 24.81 4.79
C ARG A 217 1.24 24.09 3.98
N GLU A 218 1.71 24.77 2.95
CA GLU A 218 2.85 24.33 2.15
C GLU A 218 4.17 24.57 2.88
N PHE A 219 5.14 23.71 2.62
CA PHE A 219 6.50 23.84 3.13
C PHE A 219 7.30 24.80 2.24
N ILE A 220 7.91 25.78 2.85
CA ILE A 220 8.85 26.72 2.22
C ILE A 220 10.26 26.36 2.69
N VAL A 221 11.16 26.04 1.75
CA VAL A 221 12.50 25.51 2.08
C VAL A 221 13.32 26.44 2.99
N GLU A 222 13.13 27.76 2.86
CA GLU A 222 13.79 28.79 3.68
C GLU A 222 13.39 28.70 5.15
N GLU A 223 12.18 28.22 5.47
CA GLU A 223 11.69 28.08 6.84
C GLU A 223 12.50 27.05 7.65
N ARG A 224 13.26 26.17 6.99
CA ARG A 224 14.10 25.16 7.67
C ARG A 224 15.07 25.77 8.68
N THR A 225 15.50 27.00 8.47
CA THR A 225 16.41 27.72 9.34
C THR A 225 15.80 28.10 10.69
N HIS A 226 14.48 28.07 10.82
CA HIS A 226 13.76 28.35 12.05
C HIS A 226 13.60 27.14 12.99
N TYR A 227 14.11 25.98 12.57
CA TYR A 227 14.02 24.70 13.29
C TYR A 227 15.39 24.09 13.47
N ASP A 228 15.56 23.34 14.56
CA ASP A 228 16.78 22.59 14.83
C ASP A 228 16.91 21.36 13.89
N HIS A 229 15.78 20.83 13.41
CA HIS A 229 15.74 19.72 12.45
C HIS A 229 14.42 19.71 11.67
N VAL A 230 14.49 19.19 10.44
CA VAL A 230 13.32 19.04 9.56
C VAL A 230 13.23 17.61 9.04
N PHE A 231 12.07 16.97 9.24
CA PHE A 231 11.71 15.72 8.57
C PHE A 231 10.77 16.06 7.39
N TYR A 232 11.15 15.64 6.21
CA TYR A 232 10.41 15.95 4.99
C TYR A 232 9.90 14.68 4.32
N SER A 233 8.57 14.51 4.22
CA SER A 233 7.92 13.37 3.56
C SER A 233 7.26 13.73 2.23
N GLY A 234 7.52 14.92 1.71
CA GLY A 234 7.09 15.34 0.37
C GLY A 234 7.96 14.76 -0.76
N PRO A 235 7.66 15.10 -2.02
CA PRO A 235 8.45 14.67 -3.16
C PRO A 235 9.90 15.17 -3.07
N LEU A 236 10.86 14.24 -3.15
CA LEU A 236 12.28 14.55 -2.96
C LEU A 236 12.80 15.55 -4.01
N ASP A 237 12.38 15.42 -5.24
CA ASP A 237 12.74 16.32 -6.34
C ASP A 237 12.19 17.74 -6.13
N ALA A 238 11.00 17.87 -5.57
CA ALA A 238 10.42 19.16 -5.20
C ALA A 238 11.22 19.88 -4.10
N PHE A 239 11.73 19.12 -3.10
CA PHE A 239 12.59 19.67 -2.06
C PHE A 239 13.82 20.37 -2.63
N PHE A 240 14.39 19.84 -3.71
CA PHE A 240 15.52 20.43 -4.42
C PHE A 240 15.12 21.38 -5.58
N GLY A 241 13.85 21.81 -5.64
CA GLY A 241 13.38 22.71 -6.69
C GLY A 241 13.53 22.12 -8.09
N TYR A 242 13.49 20.79 -8.22
CA TYR A 242 13.67 20.03 -9.47
C TYR A 242 14.99 20.28 -10.20
N GLN A 243 16.01 20.84 -9.53
CA GLN A 243 17.29 21.19 -10.15
C GLN A 243 18.07 19.97 -10.70
N TYR A 244 17.80 18.76 -10.21
CA TYR A 244 18.38 17.50 -10.65
C TYR A 244 17.46 16.72 -11.59
N GLY A 245 16.36 17.31 -12.09
CA GLY A 245 15.32 16.67 -12.86
C GLY A 245 14.16 16.19 -12.01
N ARG A 246 13.11 15.70 -12.68
CA ARG A 246 11.91 15.17 -12.03
C ARG A 246 11.99 13.66 -11.85
N LEU A 247 11.60 13.17 -10.71
CA LEU A 247 11.41 11.73 -10.47
C LEU A 247 10.09 11.25 -11.09
N GLY A 248 10.07 9.99 -11.52
CA GLY A 248 8.86 9.37 -12.05
C GLY A 248 7.91 8.95 -10.92
N TYR A 249 6.74 9.58 -10.85
CA TYR A 249 5.66 9.20 -9.95
C TYR A 249 4.49 8.60 -10.72
N ARG A 250 3.69 7.77 -10.05
CA ARG A 250 2.40 7.32 -10.56
C ARG A 250 1.29 8.00 -9.77
N THR A 251 0.45 8.76 -10.49
CA THR A 251 -0.74 9.40 -9.92
C THR A 251 -1.94 8.51 -10.17
N LEU A 252 -2.74 8.28 -9.14
CA LEU A 252 -4.03 7.60 -9.25
C LEU A 252 -5.14 8.64 -9.36
N ASP A 253 -6.03 8.45 -10.34
CA ASP A 253 -7.25 9.23 -10.50
C ASP A 253 -8.42 8.41 -9.92
N PHE A 254 -8.95 8.87 -8.78
CA PHE A 254 -10.07 8.21 -8.10
C PHE A 254 -11.39 8.78 -8.60
N LYS A 255 -12.20 7.94 -9.28
CA LYS A 255 -13.55 8.28 -9.69
C LYS A 255 -14.56 7.65 -8.72
N LYS A 256 -15.33 8.49 -8.03
CA LYS A 256 -16.40 8.03 -7.14
C LYS A 256 -17.68 7.78 -7.96
N PHE A 257 -18.26 6.61 -7.79
CA PHE A 257 -19.56 6.25 -8.33
C PHE A 257 -20.48 5.80 -7.19
N THR A 258 -21.72 6.22 -7.21
CA THR A 258 -22.74 5.80 -6.25
C THR A 258 -23.82 5.04 -7.02
N TYR A 259 -24.19 3.86 -6.54
CA TYR A 259 -25.26 3.04 -7.07
C TYR A 259 -26.31 2.87 -6.00
N GLN A 260 -27.59 2.94 -6.41
CA GLN A 260 -28.69 2.51 -5.56
C GLN A 260 -28.75 0.99 -5.64
N GLY A 261 -28.61 0.29 -4.49
CA GLY A 261 -28.71 -1.16 -4.34
C GLY A 261 -29.89 -1.56 -3.50
#